data_6c494e0945dbc13e9580e6565754b16a
#
_entry.id   6c494e0945dbc13e9580e6565754b16a
#
_cell.length_a   1.000
_cell.length_b   1.000
_cell.length_c   1.000
_cell.angle_alpha   90.00
_cell.angle_beta   90.00
_cell.angle_gamma   90.00
#
_symmetry.space_group_name_H-M   'P 1'
#
loop_
_entity.id
_entity.type
_entity.pdbx_description
1 polymer ?
#
loop_
_entity_poly.entity_id
_entity_poly.type
_entity_poly.pdbx_seq_one_letter_code
_entity_poly.pdbx_strand_id
1 'polypeptide(L)'
;IQVIQPDIGNAGGITETKRICDMAYTFDVGVQIHTCASHLLTPPSVQLEACIPNFVIHEQHMRSMNPSNQELTAKVVMPKNGYLDVTDDIGIGNEWSDKALASEDQITLN
;
A
#
# COMPACT_ATOMS: atom_id res chain seq x y z
N ILE A 1 6.72 22.90 0.35
CA ILE A 1 6.23 21.55 0.76
C ILE A 1 7.46 20.70 0.99
N GLN A 2 7.53 20.01 2.13
CA GLN A 2 8.69 19.16 2.47
C GLN A 2 8.40 17.68 2.27
N VAL A 3 7.14 17.26 2.43
CA VAL A 3 6.69 15.89 2.27
C VAL A 3 5.35 15.87 1.56
N ILE A 4 5.15 14.92 0.66
CA ILE A 4 3.87 14.61 0.03
C ILE A 4 3.41 13.20 0.40
N GLN A 5 2.09 12.97 0.31
CA GLN A 5 1.48 11.70 0.71
C GLN A 5 0.55 11.15 -0.41
N PRO A 6 1.12 10.69 -1.52
CA PRO A 6 0.30 10.07 -2.57
C PRO A 6 -0.25 8.72 -2.10
N ASP A 7 -1.49 8.43 -2.47
CA ASP A 7 -2.17 7.18 -2.15
C ASP A 7 -2.28 6.31 -3.41
N ILE A 8 -1.78 5.08 -3.37
CA ILE A 8 -1.78 4.17 -4.53
C ILE A 8 -3.19 3.91 -5.04
N GLY A 9 -4.18 3.79 -4.14
CA GLY A 9 -5.58 3.54 -4.51
C GLY A 9 -6.26 4.74 -5.18
N ASN A 10 -5.82 5.96 -4.87
CA ASN A 10 -6.42 7.21 -5.34
C ASN A 10 -5.62 7.91 -6.44
N ALA A 11 -4.33 7.70 -6.51
CA ALA A 11 -3.43 8.38 -7.44
C ALA A 11 -3.33 7.69 -8.82
N GLY A 12 -4.09 6.62 -9.06
CA GLY A 12 -4.08 5.89 -10.33
C GLY A 12 -3.19 4.65 -10.34
N GLY A 13 -2.96 4.05 -9.17
CA GLY A 13 -2.20 2.81 -9.02
C GLY A 13 -0.70 3.02 -8.83
N ILE A 14 0.04 1.91 -8.78
CA ILE A 14 1.48 1.89 -8.48
C ILE A 14 2.27 2.74 -9.48
N THR A 15 1.97 2.62 -10.77
CA THR A 15 2.71 3.32 -11.84
C THR A 15 2.62 4.84 -11.70
N GLU A 16 1.41 5.37 -11.49
CA GLU A 16 1.24 6.82 -11.36
C GLU A 16 1.80 7.33 -10.04
N THR A 17 1.63 6.57 -8.95
CA THR A 17 2.22 6.93 -7.66
C THR A 17 3.74 6.96 -7.75
N LYS A 18 4.38 6.01 -8.46
CA LYS A 18 5.83 6.04 -8.70
C LYS A 18 6.27 7.28 -9.47
N ARG A 19 5.52 7.68 -10.51
CA ARG A 19 5.80 8.92 -11.27
C ARG A 19 5.72 10.18 -10.40
N ILE A 20 4.73 10.23 -9.50
CA ILE A 20 4.58 11.32 -8.51
C ILE A 20 5.82 11.36 -7.59
N CYS A 21 6.25 10.19 -7.10
CA CYS A 21 7.43 10.08 -6.24
C CYS A 21 8.72 10.55 -6.96
N ASP A 22 8.90 10.17 -8.22
CA ASP A 22 10.06 10.57 -9.03
C ASP A 22 10.06 12.09 -9.30
N MET A 23 8.88 12.65 -9.56
CA MET A 23 8.74 14.10 -9.69
C MET A 23 9.09 14.81 -8.37
N ALA A 24 8.57 14.32 -7.24
CA ALA A 24 8.88 14.86 -5.93
C ALA A 24 10.37 14.82 -5.61
N TYR A 25 11.04 13.72 -5.98
CA TYR A 25 12.49 13.57 -5.81
C TYR A 25 13.27 14.63 -6.55
N THR A 26 12.84 14.99 -7.77
CA THR A 26 13.50 16.05 -8.57
C THR A 26 13.48 17.42 -7.86
N PHE A 27 12.51 17.66 -6.98
CA PHE A 27 12.35 18.89 -6.22
C PHE A 27 12.80 18.77 -4.75
N ASP A 28 13.54 17.72 -4.41
CA ASP A 28 14.00 17.44 -3.05
C ASP A 28 12.85 17.36 -2.02
N VAL A 29 11.73 16.77 -2.45
CA VAL A 29 10.53 16.57 -1.61
C VAL A 29 10.46 15.12 -1.17
N GLY A 30 10.34 14.90 0.14
CA GLY A 30 10.17 13.58 0.73
C GLY A 30 8.79 12.95 0.44
N VAL A 31 8.72 11.64 0.49
CA VAL A 31 7.48 10.89 0.26
C VAL A 31 7.16 10.00 1.46
N GLN A 32 5.91 10.05 1.88
CA GLN A 32 5.24 9.10 2.76
C GLN A 32 4.00 8.61 2.01
N ILE A 33 3.95 7.33 1.65
CA ILE A 33 2.78 6.80 0.94
C ILE A 33 1.57 6.76 1.89
N HIS A 34 0.45 7.35 1.46
CA HIS A 34 -0.80 7.31 2.21
C HIS A 34 -1.46 5.93 2.12
N THR A 35 -1.85 5.31 3.24
CA THR A 35 -2.37 3.94 3.31
C THR A 35 -3.66 3.83 4.15
N CYS A 36 -4.63 4.68 3.92
CA CYS A 36 -5.84 4.77 4.76
C CYS A 36 -7.01 3.83 4.36
N ALA A 37 -6.91 3.09 3.27
CA ALA A 37 -8.04 2.29 2.76
C ALA A 37 -8.02 0.83 3.26
N SER A 38 -7.86 -0.13 2.38
CA SER A 38 -7.81 -1.55 2.69
C SER A 38 -6.40 -1.98 3.12
N HIS A 39 -6.35 -3.02 3.97
CA HIS A 39 -5.10 -3.71 4.31
C HIS A 39 -4.37 -4.25 3.05
N LEU A 40 -5.08 -4.43 1.95
CA LEU A 40 -4.51 -4.82 0.65
C LEU A 40 -3.54 -3.76 0.09
N LEU A 41 -3.63 -2.49 0.51
CA LEU A 41 -2.72 -1.44 0.07
C LEU A 41 -1.38 -1.43 0.81
N THR A 42 -1.27 -2.06 1.96
CA THR A 42 -0.02 -2.09 2.74
C THR A 42 1.14 -2.73 1.98
N PRO A 43 1.03 -3.96 1.41
CA PRO A 43 2.14 -4.57 0.69
C PRO A 43 2.62 -3.76 -0.52
N PRO A 44 1.77 -3.30 -1.45
CA PRO A 44 2.25 -2.51 -2.58
C PRO A 44 2.83 -1.15 -2.17
N SER A 45 2.36 -0.56 -1.06
CA SER A 45 2.97 0.66 -0.51
C SER A 45 4.39 0.39 -0.02
N VAL A 46 4.61 -0.67 0.75
CA VAL A 46 5.94 -1.08 1.24
C VAL A 46 6.89 -1.40 0.08
N GLN A 47 6.41 -2.09 -0.97
CA GLN A 47 7.20 -2.36 -2.17
C GLN A 47 7.61 -1.06 -2.88
N LEU A 48 6.68 -0.12 -3.04
CA LEU A 48 6.98 1.16 -3.66
C LEU A 48 7.95 1.99 -2.82
N GLU A 49 7.76 2.04 -1.51
CA GLU A 49 8.62 2.74 -0.56
C GLU A 49 10.06 2.22 -0.59
N ALA A 50 10.23 0.91 -0.75
CA ALA A 50 11.55 0.29 -0.93
C ALA A 50 12.25 0.65 -2.26
N CYS A 51 11.49 1.15 -3.25
CA CYS A 51 11.98 1.47 -4.59
C CYS A 51 12.23 2.97 -4.82
N ILE A 52 11.88 3.85 -3.87
CA ILE A 52 12.01 5.30 -4.03
C ILE A 52 13.12 5.87 -3.14
N PRO A 53 13.99 6.76 -3.67
CA PRO A 53 15.12 7.28 -2.90
C PRO A 53 14.72 8.36 -1.88
N ASN A 54 13.55 8.95 -2.02
CA ASN A 54 13.02 10.02 -1.17
C ASN A 54 11.97 9.54 -0.15
N PHE A 55 11.96 8.26 0.17
CA PHE A 55 11.13 7.69 1.23
C PHE A 55 11.50 8.29 2.60
N VAL A 56 10.48 8.64 3.37
CA VAL A 56 10.64 9.21 4.72
C VAL A 56 10.22 8.22 5.80
N ILE A 57 8.97 7.74 5.75
CA ILE A 57 8.40 6.83 6.72
C ILE A 57 7.14 6.17 6.14
N HIS A 58 6.83 4.94 6.56
CA HIS A 58 5.57 4.27 6.23
C HIS A 58 4.43 4.79 7.10
N GLU A 59 3.25 4.98 6.50
CA GLU A 59 2.02 5.25 7.25
C GLU A 59 1.30 3.94 7.58
N GLN A 60 1.22 3.60 8.86
CA GLN A 60 0.41 2.49 9.34
C GLN A 60 -0.91 3.02 9.91
N HIS A 61 -1.96 3.06 9.08
CA HIS A 61 -3.25 3.58 9.49
C HIS A 61 -4.00 2.61 10.41
N MET A 62 -4.72 3.14 11.39
CA MET A 62 -5.49 2.35 12.37
C MET A 62 -6.53 1.42 11.74
N ARG A 63 -7.09 1.79 10.57
CA ARG A 63 -8.05 0.94 9.85
C ARG A 63 -7.45 -0.38 9.41
N SER A 64 -6.18 -0.41 9.01
CA SER A 64 -5.49 -1.65 8.65
C SER A 64 -5.25 -2.56 9.85
N MET A 65 -5.32 -2.02 11.07
CA MET A 65 -5.22 -2.78 12.31
C MET A 65 -6.56 -3.38 12.76
N ASN A 66 -7.67 -2.98 12.14
CA ASN A 66 -9.00 -3.51 12.47
C ASN A 66 -9.12 -4.97 11.97
N PRO A 67 -9.51 -5.92 12.82
CA PRO A 67 -9.67 -7.33 12.43
C PRO A 67 -10.55 -7.53 11.20
N SER A 68 -11.67 -6.79 11.07
CA SER A 68 -12.55 -6.91 9.90
C SER A 68 -11.87 -6.47 8.60
N ASN A 69 -10.92 -5.54 8.64
CA ASN A 69 -10.14 -5.13 7.47
C ASN A 69 -9.05 -6.17 7.14
N GLN A 70 -8.44 -6.76 8.17
CA GLN A 70 -7.45 -7.83 8.01
C GLN A 70 -8.06 -9.11 7.41
N GLU A 71 -9.30 -9.43 7.76
CA GLU A 71 -10.03 -10.58 7.19
C GLU A 71 -10.29 -10.46 5.68
N LEU A 72 -10.18 -9.27 5.10
CA LEU A 72 -10.33 -9.06 3.65
C LEU A 72 -9.15 -9.60 2.83
N THR A 73 -8.00 -9.82 3.46
CA THR A 73 -6.78 -10.21 2.76
C THR A 73 -6.28 -11.59 3.17
N ALA A 74 -5.63 -12.29 2.25
CA ALA A 74 -5.08 -13.62 2.49
C ALA A 74 -3.92 -13.61 3.51
N LYS A 75 -3.19 -12.49 3.59
CA LYS A 75 -2.07 -12.30 4.52
C LYS A 75 -2.24 -11.01 5.30
N VAL A 76 -1.96 -11.05 6.59
CA VAL A 76 -1.94 -9.87 7.45
C VAL A 76 -0.51 -9.35 7.56
N VAL A 77 -0.24 -8.18 6.99
CA VAL A 77 1.06 -7.52 7.01
C VAL A 77 1.06 -6.43 8.08
N MET A 78 1.74 -6.69 9.17
CA MET A 78 1.80 -5.80 10.34
C MET A 78 3.22 -5.50 10.76
N PRO A 79 3.49 -4.30 11.30
CA PRO A 79 4.81 -3.97 11.81
C PRO A 79 5.26 -4.92 12.93
N LYS A 80 6.52 -5.31 12.88
CA LYS A 80 7.21 -6.06 13.94
C LYS A 80 8.37 -5.22 14.47
N ASN A 81 8.34 -4.91 15.74
CA ASN A 81 9.38 -4.06 16.37
C ASN A 81 9.62 -2.72 15.66
N GLY A 82 8.56 -2.12 15.11
CA GLY A 82 8.64 -0.84 14.39
C GLY A 82 9.05 -0.95 12.92
N TYR A 83 9.15 -2.15 12.37
CA TYR A 83 9.54 -2.40 10.98
C TYR A 83 8.49 -3.21 10.22
N LEU A 84 8.39 -2.96 8.93
CA LEU A 84 7.67 -3.79 7.96
C LEU A 84 8.69 -4.48 7.07
N ASP A 85 8.49 -5.78 6.86
CA ASP A 85 9.32 -6.57 5.95
C ASP A 85 8.89 -6.33 4.50
N VAL A 86 9.85 -6.10 3.61
CA VAL A 86 9.62 -6.13 2.17
C VAL A 86 9.58 -7.59 1.75
N THR A 87 8.47 -8.04 1.17
CA THR A 87 8.30 -9.45 0.77
C THR A 87 8.79 -9.70 -0.65
N ASP A 88 9.29 -10.91 -0.91
CA ASP A 88 9.58 -11.46 -2.25
C ASP A 88 8.38 -12.20 -2.86
N ASP A 89 7.20 -12.09 -2.27
CA ASP A 89 5.99 -12.70 -2.79
C ASP A 89 5.62 -12.16 -4.19
N ILE A 90 4.99 -13.00 -5.01
CA ILE A 90 4.60 -12.66 -6.38
C ILE A 90 3.54 -11.54 -6.40
N GLY A 91 3.61 -10.68 -7.40
CA GLY A 91 2.67 -9.57 -7.61
C GLY A 91 2.84 -8.47 -6.57
N ILE A 92 1.75 -8.05 -5.96
CA ILE A 92 1.75 -7.03 -4.89
C ILE A 92 2.08 -7.60 -3.51
N GLY A 93 2.32 -8.92 -3.41
CA GLY A 93 2.62 -9.60 -2.16
C GLY A 93 1.40 -9.96 -1.31
N ASN A 94 0.18 -9.70 -1.79
CA ASN A 94 -1.07 -10.07 -1.12
C ASN A 94 -2.23 -10.18 -2.13
N GLU A 95 -3.34 -10.76 -1.68
CA GLU A 95 -4.56 -10.93 -2.47
C GLU A 95 -5.79 -10.88 -1.56
N TRP A 96 -6.98 -10.84 -2.15
CA TRP A 96 -8.21 -10.98 -1.39
C TRP A 96 -8.31 -12.35 -0.74
N SER A 97 -8.84 -12.42 0.48
CA SER A 97 -9.14 -13.69 1.13
C SER A 97 -10.32 -14.40 0.44
N ASP A 98 -10.37 -15.73 0.51
CA ASP A 98 -11.52 -16.51 0.01
C ASP A 98 -12.84 -16.06 0.67
N LYS A 99 -12.78 -15.67 1.95
CA LYS A 99 -13.93 -15.15 2.69
C LYS A 99 -14.43 -13.84 2.10
N ALA A 100 -13.53 -12.92 1.75
CA ALA A 100 -13.88 -11.66 1.11
C ALA A 100 -14.49 -11.90 -0.27
N LEU A 101 -13.87 -12.74 -1.10
CA LEU A 101 -14.37 -13.09 -2.44
C LEU A 101 -15.76 -13.76 -2.40
N ALA A 102 -16.04 -14.55 -1.37
CA ALA A 102 -17.34 -15.22 -1.21
C ALA A 102 -18.46 -14.28 -0.72
N SER A 103 -18.11 -13.14 -0.11
CA SER A 103 -19.07 -12.18 0.48
C SER A 103 -19.44 -11.02 -0.43
N GLU A 104 -18.74 -10.82 -1.54
CA GLU A 104 -18.90 -9.68 -2.43
C GLU A 104 -19.68 -10.02 -3.70
N ASP A 105 -20.46 -9.04 -4.20
CA ASP A 105 -21.07 -9.12 -5.51
C ASP A 105 -20.01 -9.06 -6.60
N GLN A 106 -19.96 -10.08 -7.47
CA GLN A 106 -18.99 -10.17 -8.54
C GLN A 106 -19.62 -9.83 -9.89
N ILE A 107 -18.97 -8.93 -10.64
CA ILE A 107 -19.33 -8.63 -12.03
C ILE A 107 -18.18 -9.05 -12.92
N THR A 108 -18.45 -9.99 -13.84
CA THR A 108 -17.49 -10.37 -14.88
C THR A 108 -17.72 -9.50 -16.11
N LEU A 109 -16.72 -8.74 -16.51
CA LEU A 109 -16.72 -7.98 -17.77
C LEU A 109 -16.06 -8.84 -18.85
N ASN A 110 -16.80 -9.13 -19.92
CA ASN A 110 -16.33 -9.87 -21.10
C ASN A 110 -15.83 -8.92 -22.19
#